data_37a3d468345c7f17175588423e9a5c31
#
_entry.id   37a3d468345c7f17175588423e9a5c31
#
_cell.length_a   1.000
_cell.length_b   1.000
_cell.length_c   1.000
_cell.angle_alpha   90.00
_cell.angle_beta   90.00
_cell.angle_gamma   90.00
#
_symmetry.space_group_name_H-M   'P 1'
#
loop_
_entity.id
_entity.type
_entity.pdbx_description
1 polymer ?
#
loop_
_entity_poly.entity_id
_entity_poly.type
_entity_poly.pdbx_seq_one_letter_code
_entity_poly.pdbx_strand_id
1 'polypeptide(L)'
;DNGMNETTLVIADKNYSLWPLAPWLCMKKVKMPFTEKLIRFGQHNTREQMLEYAPTGRVPVLIHNGLKVWDSLAICEFVNDLYSSENLWPENLQTRAQARTFAAEMHATGGAFPGAPRHIIYSLDTNVRRRTERVKLKNHVLESINYLINRWQNLIYTFGGSGGFLFDEFTIADAMSAHLVNRFYTYDIKLPDDINDYCNNMRKFS
;
A
#
# COMPACT_ATOMS: atom_id res chain seq x y z
N ASP A 1 4.58 29.29 21.81
CA ASP A 1 3.97 27.95 21.72
C ASP A 1 4.40 27.29 20.42
N ASN A 2 5.48 26.51 20.48
CA ASN A 2 5.84 25.59 19.41
C ASN A 2 4.84 24.43 19.48
N GLY A 3 3.67 24.61 18.86
CA GLY A 3 2.74 23.53 18.61
C GLY A 3 3.41 22.54 17.69
N MET A 4 4.07 21.53 18.26
CA MET A 4 4.49 20.37 17.49
C MET A 4 3.25 19.78 16.84
N ASN A 5 3.20 19.72 15.51
CA ASN A 5 2.14 19.04 14.78
C ASN A 5 2.05 17.61 15.30
N GLU A 6 1.03 17.32 16.08
CA GLU A 6 0.81 15.99 16.63
C GLU A 6 0.16 15.12 15.56
N THR A 7 0.92 14.13 15.09
CA THR A 7 0.48 13.20 14.07
C THR A 7 0.62 11.78 14.55
N THR A 8 -0.47 11.02 14.49
CA THR A 8 -0.51 9.60 14.85
C THR A 8 -1.13 8.80 13.72
N LEU A 9 -0.44 7.75 13.29
CA LEU A 9 -0.98 6.75 12.37
C LEU A 9 -1.45 5.53 13.18
N VAL A 10 -2.76 5.29 13.18
CA VAL A 10 -3.37 4.13 13.82
C VAL A 10 -3.28 2.95 12.85
N ILE A 11 -2.60 1.91 13.27
CA ILE A 11 -2.34 0.70 12.50
C ILE A 11 -2.78 -0.54 13.27
N ALA A 12 -2.93 -1.64 12.56
CA ALA A 12 -3.11 -2.95 13.18
C ALA A 12 -1.80 -3.75 13.13
N ASP A 13 -1.81 -4.94 13.71
CA ASP A 13 -0.67 -5.85 13.66
C ASP A 13 -0.18 -6.01 12.23
N LYS A 14 1.08 -5.68 12.00
CA LYS A 14 1.73 -5.66 10.67
C LYS A 14 1.73 -7.03 9.98
N ASN A 15 1.51 -8.11 10.72
CA ASN A 15 1.42 -9.45 10.16
C ASN A 15 0.04 -9.78 9.55
N TYR A 16 -1.01 -9.03 9.92
CA TYR A 16 -2.39 -9.34 9.53
C TYR A 16 -3.03 -8.28 8.63
N SER A 17 -2.54 -7.05 8.64
CA SER A 17 -3.06 -5.96 7.81
C SER A 17 -1.93 -5.13 7.22
N LEU A 18 -1.87 -5.12 5.89
CA LEU A 18 -0.88 -4.34 5.15
C LEU A 18 -1.45 -3.05 4.53
N TRP A 19 -2.74 -2.75 4.70
CA TRP A 19 -3.34 -1.50 4.23
C TRP A 19 -2.70 -0.25 4.84
N PRO A 20 -2.29 -0.25 6.14
CA PRO A 20 -1.54 0.85 6.72
C PRO A 20 -0.17 1.11 6.09
N LEU A 21 0.36 0.16 5.31
CA LEU A 21 1.67 0.30 4.68
C LEU A 21 1.71 1.42 3.64
N ALA A 22 0.64 1.63 2.86
CA ALA A 22 0.59 2.68 1.86
C ALA A 22 0.75 4.10 2.47
N PRO A 23 -0.05 4.52 3.47
CA PRO A 23 0.17 5.79 4.15
C PRO A 23 1.53 5.87 4.83
N TRP A 24 1.97 4.79 5.46
CA TRP A 24 3.26 4.74 6.15
C TRP A 24 4.42 5.06 5.20
N LEU A 25 4.44 4.45 4.00
CA LEU A 25 5.44 4.70 2.97
C LEU A 25 5.40 6.14 2.46
N CYS A 26 4.21 6.69 2.20
CA CYS A 26 4.05 8.08 1.79
C CYS A 26 4.58 9.06 2.84
N MET A 27 4.24 8.83 4.11
CA MET A 27 4.70 9.67 5.22
C MET A 27 6.23 9.58 5.40
N LYS A 28 6.82 8.40 5.24
CA LYS A 28 8.28 8.22 5.24
C LYS A 28 8.94 8.92 4.05
N LYS A 29 8.37 8.83 2.87
CA LYS A 29 8.89 9.49 1.66
C LYS A 29 9.01 10.99 1.84
N VAL A 30 7.98 11.63 2.37
CA VAL A 30 7.97 13.07 2.60
C VAL A 30 8.64 13.48 3.92
N LYS A 31 9.20 12.53 4.67
CA LYS A 31 9.83 12.74 5.97
C LYS A 31 8.91 13.41 7.00
N MET A 32 7.63 13.09 6.94
CA MET A 32 6.64 13.58 7.88
C MET A 32 6.86 12.94 9.25
N PRO A 33 7.02 13.73 10.33
CA PRO A 33 7.10 13.19 11.69
C PRO A 33 5.75 12.62 12.12
N PHE A 34 5.74 11.40 12.65
CA PHE A 34 4.54 10.78 13.20
C PHE A 34 4.86 9.69 14.22
N THR A 35 3.89 9.38 15.05
CA THR A 35 3.91 8.22 15.96
C THR A 35 2.96 7.14 15.44
N GLU A 36 3.20 5.91 15.83
CA GLU A 36 2.33 4.78 15.49
C GLU A 36 1.52 4.37 16.71
N LYS A 37 0.21 4.15 16.51
CA LYS A 37 -0.68 3.52 17.49
C LYS A 37 -1.08 2.15 17.00
N LEU A 38 -0.60 1.11 17.68
CA LEU A 38 -0.90 -0.28 17.32
C LEU A 38 -2.18 -0.75 18.00
N ILE A 39 -3.12 -1.26 17.19
CA ILE A 39 -4.27 -2.03 17.64
C ILE A 39 -4.02 -3.50 17.30
N ARG A 40 -4.05 -4.37 18.29
CA ARG A 40 -3.83 -5.80 18.08
C ARG A 40 -5.12 -6.51 17.69
N PHE A 41 -5.06 -7.29 16.62
CA PHE A 41 -6.15 -8.18 16.23
C PHE A 41 -6.32 -9.36 17.19
N GLY A 42 -7.53 -9.93 17.19
CA GLY A 42 -7.84 -11.13 17.96
C GLY A 42 -8.06 -10.91 19.45
N GLN A 43 -8.04 -9.66 19.92
CA GLN A 43 -8.45 -9.32 21.27
C GLN A 43 -9.97 -9.07 21.31
N HIS A 44 -10.57 -9.34 22.45
CA HIS A 44 -12.02 -9.27 22.59
C HIS A 44 -12.58 -7.85 22.37
N ASN A 45 -11.78 -6.82 22.56
CA ASN A 45 -12.14 -5.41 22.39
C ASN A 45 -11.51 -4.75 21.13
N THR A 46 -10.97 -5.53 20.20
CA THR A 46 -10.32 -5.00 18.98
C THR A 46 -11.24 -4.07 18.19
N ARG A 47 -12.49 -4.49 17.97
CA ARG A 47 -13.46 -3.69 17.21
C ARG A 47 -13.80 -2.39 17.93
N GLU A 48 -14.00 -2.44 19.24
CA GLU A 48 -14.29 -1.27 20.05
C GLU A 48 -13.17 -0.26 19.99
N GLN A 49 -11.92 -0.72 20.13
CA GLN A 49 -10.75 0.13 19.97
C GLN A 49 -10.69 0.80 18.59
N MET A 50 -10.97 0.05 17.51
CA MET A 50 -11.01 0.63 16.16
C MET A 50 -12.11 1.67 15.99
N LEU A 51 -13.29 1.44 16.57
CA LEU A 51 -14.41 2.36 16.50
C LEU A 51 -14.15 3.68 17.23
N GLU A 52 -13.25 3.71 18.21
CA GLU A 52 -12.82 4.95 18.86
C GLU A 52 -12.14 5.92 17.88
N TYR A 53 -11.47 5.37 16.86
CA TYR A 53 -10.72 6.16 15.88
C TYR A 53 -11.50 6.48 14.62
N ALA A 54 -12.30 5.54 14.12
CA ALA A 54 -13.09 5.74 12.90
C ALA A 54 -14.41 4.96 12.95
N PRO A 55 -15.52 5.52 12.43
CA PRO A 55 -16.82 4.85 12.43
C PRO A 55 -16.85 3.57 11.58
N THR A 56 -15.89 3.40 10.68
CA THR A 56 -15.72 2.18 9.89
C THR A 56 -15.24 0.98 10.71
N GLY A 57 -14.66 1.22 11.90
CA GLY A 57 -14.00 0.18 12.69
C GLY A 57 -12.85 -0.48 11.95
N ARG A 58 -12.15 0.26 11.09
CA ARG A 58 -11.04 -0.23 10.25
C ARG A 58 -9.81 0.66 10.40
N VAL A 59 -8.66 0.09 10.14
CA VAL A 59 -7.38 0.79 10.02
C VAL A 59 -6.95 0.79 8.56
N PRO A 60 -6.11 1.75 8.13
CA PRO A 60 -5.46 2.80 8.90
C PRO A 60 -6.36 4.00 9.18
N VAL A 61 -6.02 4.76 10.22
CA VAL A 61 -6.57 6.09 10.48
C VAL A 61 -5.41 7.03 10.80
N LEU A 62 -5.36 8.17 10.13
CA LEU A 62 -4.42 9.23 10.46
C LEU A 62 -5.12 10.24 11.39
N ILE A 63 -4.46 10.60 12.48
CA ILE A 63 -4.88 11.70 13.34
C ILE A 63 -3.80 12.79 13.22
N HIS A 64 -4.19 13.94 12.67
CA HIS A 64 -3.29 15.08 12.49
C HIS A 64 -3.92 16.33 13.10
N ASN A 65 -3.33 16.84 14.17
CA ASN A 65 -3.86 17.99 14.91
C ASN A 65 -5.36 17.85 15.25
N GLY A 66 -5.78 16.65 15.65
CA GLY A 66 -7.17 16.32 15.97
C GLY A 66 -8.06 15.96 14.77
N LEU A 67 -7.64 16.23 13.54
CA LEU A 67 -8.33 15.79 12.34
C LEU A 67 -8.12 14.30 12.12
N LYS A 68 -9.21 13.55 11.96
CA LYS A 68 -9.17 12.12 11.63
C LYS A 68 -9.40 11.91 10.15
N VAL A 69 -8.48 11.21 9.48
CA VAL A 69 -8.55 10.88 8.06
C VAL A 69 -8.45 9.36 7.87
N TRP A 70 -9.34 8.78 7.13
CA TRP A 70 -9.35 7.41 6.64
C TRP A 70 -9.96 7.42 5.23
N ASP A 71 -9.78 6.48 4.33
CA ASP A 71 -8.99 5.26 4.45
C ASP A 71 -7.52 5.45 3.96
N SER A 72 -6.86 4.33 3.59
CA SER A 72 -5.45 4.35 3.15
C SER A 72 -5.19 5.31 1.98
N LEU A 73 -6.03 5.31 0.95
CA LEU A 73 -5.86 6.21 -0.21
C LEU A 73 -6.13 7.67 0.15
N ALA A 74 -7.16 7.92 0.94
CA ALA A 74 -7.47 9.28 1.42
C ALA A 74 -6.33 9.84 2.28
N ILE A 75 -5.70 9.02 3.12
CA ILE A 75 -4.54 9.44 3.90
C ILE A 75 -3.36 9.77 2.99
N CYS A 76 -3.07 8.94 1.98
CA CYS A 76 -2.00 9.22 1.01
C CYS A 76 -2.23 10.56 0.30
N GLU A 77 -3.47 10.84 -0.14
CA GLU A 77 -3.83 12.12 -0.76
C GLU A 77 -3.67 13.30 0.20
N PHE A 78 -4.09 13.14 1.45
CA PHE A 78 -3.92 14.16 2.48
C PHE A 78 -2.44 14.46 2.76
N VAL A 79 -1.60 13.43 2.83
CA VAL A 79 -0.15 13.61 2.98
C VAL A 79 0.44 14.35 1.78
N ASN A 80 0.00 14.03 0.56
CA ASN A 80 0.41 14.76 -0.64
C ASN A 80 0.01 16.25 -0.59
N ASP A 81 -1.17 16.57 -0.10
CA ASP A 81 -1.62 17.96 0.05
C ASP A 81 -0.80 18.73 1.09
N LEU A 82 -0.48 18.09 2.22
CA LEU A 82 0.36 18.67 3.27
C LEU A 82 1.80 18.92 2.81
N TYR A 83 2.34 18.08 1.95
CA TYR A 83 3.73 18.10 1.47
C TYR A 83 3.77 18.23 -0.06
N SER A 84 3.03 19.16 -0.60
CA SER A 84 2.86 19.35 -2.05
C SER A 84 4.16 19.55 -2.82
N SER A 85 5.22 20.06 -2.18
CA SER A 85 6.55 20.20 -2.80
C SER A 85 7.26 18.88 -3.07
N GLU A 86 6.94 17.82 -2.32
CA GLU A 86 7.51 16.48 -2.50
C GLU A 86 6.80 15.68 -3.61
N ASN A 87 5.64 16.12 -4.02
CA ASN A 87 4.81 15.61 -5.11
C ASN A 87 4.76 14.07 -5.22
N LEU A 88 3.82 13.49 -4.49
CA LEU A 88 3.58 12.03 -4.50
C LEU A 88 2.79 11.53 -5.73
N TRP A 89 2.57 12.40 -6.73
CA TRP A 89 2.00 12.07 -8.02
C TRP A 89 2.88 12.58 -9.16
N PRO A 90 2.81 11.99 -10.36
CA PRO A 90 3.49 12.55 -11.55
C PRO A 90 3.02 13.97 -11.86
N GLU A 91 3.93 14.83 -12.29
CA GLU A 91 3.61 16.24 -12.62
C GLU A 91 2.77 16.36 -13.89
N ASN A 92 3.06 15.53 -14.88
CA ASN A 92 2.29 15.52 -16.12
C ASN A 92 0.86 15.06 -15.88
N LEU A 93 -0.13 15.81 -16.36
CA LEU A 93 -1.55 15.55 -16.11
C LEU A 93 -2.01 14.15 -16.57
N GLN A 94 -1.58 13.75 -17.77
CA GLN A 94 -1.99 12.46 -18.34
C GLN A 94 -1.36 11.29 -17.56
N THR A 95 -0.07 11.41 -17.28
CA THR A 95 0.65 10.41 -16.47
C THR A 95 0.08 10.33 -15.06
N ARG A 96 -0.24 11.47 -14.45
CA ARG A 96 -0.89 11.53 -13.14
C ARG A 96 -2.26 10.87 -13.14
N ALA A 97 -3.06 11.06 -14.20
CA ALA A 97 -4.34 10.39 -14.35
C ALA A 97 -4.18 8.86 -14.41
N GLN A 98 -3.18 8.36 -15.11
CA GLN A 98 -2.86 6.93 -15.15
C GLN A 98 -2.38 6.40 -13.80
N ALA A 99 -1.57 7.15 -13.08
CA ALA A 99 -1.13 6.79 -11.74
C ALA A 99 -2.31 6.69 -10.76
N ARG A 100 -3.22 7.66 -10.81
CA ARG A 100 -4.46 7.65 -10.01
C ARG A 100 -5.40 6.51 -10.40
N THR A 101 -5.52 6.21 -11.69
CA THR A 101 -6.30 5.07 -12.18
C THR A 101 -5.79 3.77 -11.58
N PHE A 102 -4.49 3.54 -11.64
CA PHE A 102 -3.89 2.33 -11.07
C PHE A 102 -4.01 2.28 -9.54
N ALA A 103 -3.77 3.39 -8.85
CA ALA A 103 -3.93 3.45 -7.40
C ALA A 103 -5.38 3.14 -6.95
N ALA A 104 -6.36 3.69 -7.65
CA ALA A 104 -7.77 3.42 -7.40
C ALA A 104 -8.15 1.95 -7.71
N GLU A 105 -7.61 1.38 -8.79
CA GLU A 105 -7.77 -0.05 -9.10
C GLU A 105 -7.26 -0.93 -7.95
N MET A 106 -6.06 -0.69 -7.47
CA MET A 106 -5.49 -1.45 -6.35
C MET A 106 -6.30 -1.31 -5.06
N HIS A 107 -6.76 -0.11 -4.77
CA HIS A 107 -7.63 0.16 -3.62
C HIS A 107 -8.96 -0.59 -3.72
N ALA A 108 -9.59 -0.60 -4.88
CA ALA A 108 -10.90 -1.21 -5.09
C ALA A 108 -10.85 -2.74 -5.17
N THR A 109 -9.82 -3.30 -5.79
CA THR A 109 -9.74 -4.74 -6.11
C THR A 109 -8.76 -5.51 -5.24
N GLY A 110 -7.82 -4.82 -4.59
CA GLY A 110 -6.70 -5.47 -3.87
C GLY A 110 -5.79 -6.27 -4.78
N GLY A 111 -5.74 -5.94 -6.09
CA GLY A 111 -4.94 -6.62 -7.10
C GLY A 111 -5.63 -7.81 -7.77
N ALA A 112 -6.90 -8.07 -7.48
CA ALA A 112 -7.65 -9.13 -8.14
C ALA A 112 -7.90 -8.82 -9.64
N PHE A 113 -7.84 -9.84 -10.49
CA PHE A 113 -8.16 -9.69 -11.90
C PHE A 113 -9.67 -9.44 -12.13
N PRO A 114 -10.09 -8.86 -13.27
CA PRO A 114 -11.51 -8.63 -13.56
C PRO A 114 -12.32 -9.92 -13.50
N GLY A 115 -13.40 -9.90 -12.72
CA GLY A 115 -14.28 -11.06 -12.53
C GLY A 115 -13.88 -12.03 -11.43
N ALA A 116 -12.70 -11.87 -10.83
CA ALA A 116 -12.28 -12.66 -9.67
C ALA A 116 -13.06 -12.27 -8.41
N PRO A 117 -13.16 -13.19 -7.43
CA PRO A 117 -13.52 -12.81 -6.07
C PRO A 117 -12.60 -11.69 -5.59
N ARG A 118 -13.19 -10.67 -4.97
CA ARG A 118 -12.44 -9.50 -4.51
C ARG A 118 -11.24 -9.91 -3.66
N HIS A 119 -10.14 -9.24 -3.93
CA HIS A 119 -8.92 -9.21 -3.14
C HIS A 119 -8.13 -10.53 -3.09
N ILE A 120 -7.09 -10.60 -3.87
CA ILE A 120 -5.99 -11.55 -3.68
C ILE A 120 -5.53 -11.60 -2.21
N ILE A 121 -5.68 -10.47 -1.49
CA ILE A 121 -5.35 -10.29 -0.08
C ILE A 121 -6.07 -11.29 0.83
N TYR A 122 -7.31 -11.66 0.53
CA TYR A 122 -8.06 -12.62 1.33
C TYR A 122 -7.73 -14.09 0.99
N SER A 123 -7.03 -14.29 -0.11
CA SER A 123 -6.60 -15.62 -0.55
C SER A 123 -5.19 -15.97 -0.10
N LEU A 124 -4.42 -14.98 0.32
CA LEU A 124 -3.05 -15.10 0.81
C LEU A 124 -2.93 -14.42 2.16
N ASP A 125 -2.63 -15.20 3.20
CA ASP A 125 -2.31 -14.65 4.52
C ASP A 125 -1.10 -13.73 4.42
N THR A 126 -1.08 -12.70 5.26
CA THR A 126 0.06 -11.80 5.33
C THR A 126 1.06 -12.29 6.36
N ASN A 127 2.33 -12.27 6.00
CA ASN A 127 3.43 -12.42 6.93
C ASN A 127 4.62 -11.64 6.38
N VAL A 128 5.34 -10.94 7.25
CA VAL A 128 6.58 -10.23 6.89
C VAL A 128 7.74 -11.18 6.65
N ARG A 129 7.60 -12.44 7.04
CA ARG A 129 8.61 -13.48 6.85
C ARG A 129 8.28 -14.33 5.64
N ARG A 130 9.33 -14.79 4.94
CA ARG A 130 9.19 -15.76 3.87
C ARG A 130 8.68 -17.08 4.45
N ARG A 131 7.68 -17.69 3.80
CA ARG A 131 7.24 -19.03 4.17
C ARG A 131 8.30 -20.06 3.79
N THR A 132 8.52 -21.03 4.67
CA THR A 132 9.45 -22.15 4.44
C THR A 132 8.82 -23.26 3.63
N GLU A 133 7.49 -23.38 3.68
CA GLU A 133 6.74 -24.41 2.95
C GLU A 133 6.04 -23.80 1.73
N ARG A 134 6.10 -24.53 0.60
CA ARG A 134 5.37 -24.14 -0.59
C ARG A 134 3.88 -24.39 -0.40
N VAL A 135 3.08 -23.35 -0.59
CA VAL A 135 1.62 -23.41 -0.56
C VAL A 135 1.12 -23.55 -2.00
N LYS A 136 0.19 -24.51 -2.22
CA LYS A 136 -0.50 -24.59 -3.51
C LYS A 136 -1.49 -23.45 -3.63
N LEU A 137 -1.26 -22.55 -4.57
CA LEU A 137 -2.13 -21.41 -4.81
C LEU A 137 -3.35 -21.81 -5.64
N LYS A 138 -4.51 -21.24 -5.32
CA LYS A 138 -5.74 -21.42 -6.08
C LYS A 138 -5.63 -20.75 -7.47
N ASN A 139 -6.35 -21.27 -8.47
CA ASN A 139 -6.27 -20.77 -9.84
C ASN A 139 -6.57 -19.27 -9.96
N HIS A 140 -7.62 -18.77 -9.28
CA HIS A 140 -7.96 -17.35 -9.32
C HIS A 140 -6.87 -16.47 -8.69
N VAL A 141 -6.08 -16.98 -7.75
CA VAL A 141 -4.93 -16.28 -7.16
C VAL A 141 -3.80 -16.21 -8.19
N LEU A 142 -3.51 -17.30 -8.88
CA LEU A 142 -2.49 -17.34 -9.95
C LEU A 142 -2.86 -16.41 -11.11
N GLU A 143 -4.12 -16.37 -11.51
CA GLU A 143 -4.61 -15.46 -12.55
C GLU A 143 -4.48 -14.00 -12.11
N SER A 144 -4.79 -13.69 -10.85
CA SER A 144 -4.62 -12.34 -10.29
C SER A 144 -3.14 -11.92 -10.21
N ILE A 145 -2.25 -12.84 -9.86
CA ILE A 145 -0.80 -12.60 -9.86
C ILE A 145 -0.31 -12.26 -11.27
N ASN A 146 -0.71 -13.05 -12.27
CA ASN A 146 -0.34 -12.82 -13.67
C ASN A 146 -0.91 -11.50 -14.20
N TYR A 147 -2.16 -11.19 -13.88
CA TYR A 147 -2.78 -9.91 -14.23
C TYR A 147 -1.98 -8.73 -13.65
N LEU A 148 -1.63 -8.80 -12.37
CA LEU A 148 -0.88 -7.73 -11.71
C LEU A 148 0.53 -7.57 -12.28
N ILE A 149 1.23 -8.67 -12.55
CA ILE A 149 2.55 -8.63 -13.19
C ILE A 149 2.45 -7.92 -14.55
N ASN A 150 1.46 -8.25 -15.37
CA ASN A 150 1.25 -7.60 -16.65
C ASN A 150 0.91 -6.11 -16.50
N ARG A 151 0.10 -5.74 -15.50
CA ARG A 151 -0.21 -4.34 -15.20
C ARG A 151 1.05 -3.56 -14.82
N TRP A 152 1.86 -4.09 -13.93
CA TRP A 152 3.13 -3.46 -13.54
C TRP A 152 4.09 -3.34 -14.72
N GLN A 153 4.26 -4.40 -15.52
CA GLN A 153 5.14 -4.38 -16.69
C GLN A 153 4.71 -3.32 -17.71
N ASN A 154 3.42 -3.21 -17.99
CA ASN A 154 2.90 -2.19 -18.91
C ASN A 154 3.14 -0.76 -18.40
N LEU A 155 2.95 -0.52 -17.09
CA LEU A 155 3.21 0.78 -16.48
C LEU A 155 4.70 1.12 -16.51
N ILE A 156 5.56 0.20 -16.13
CA ILE A 156 7.02 0.38 -16.15
C ILE A 156 7.53 0.60 -17.57
N TYR A 157 7.02 -0.15 -18.54
CA TYR A 157 7.38 0.01 -19.95
C TYR A 157 7.00 1.38 -20.50
N THR A 158 5.81 1.88 -20.12
CA THR A 158 5.28 3.15 -20.66
C THR A 158 5.78 4.37 -19.89
N PHE A 159 5.89 4.29 -18.58
CA PHE A 159 6.12 5.45 -17.69
C PHE A 159 7.35 5.30 -16.78
N GLY A 160 7.95 4.13 -16.70
CA GLY A 160 9.12 3.89 -15.88
C GLY A 160 10.37 4.58 -16.41
N GLY A 161 11.41 4.56 -15.60
CA GLY A 161 12.70 5.15 -15.92
C GLY A 161 13.79 4.65 -14.97
N SER A 162 14.87 5.41 -14.86
CA SER A 162 16.00 5.07 -14.00
C SER A 162 15.69 5.12 -12.50
N GLY A 163 14.59 5.76 -12.11
CA GLY A 163 14.13 5.83 -10.72
C GLY A 163 13.67 4.47 -10.17
N GLY A 164 13.24 3.55 -11.04
CA GLY A 164 12.98 2.16 -10.67
C GLY A 164 11.59 1.89 -10.08
N PHE A 165 10.66 2.83 -10.19
CA PHE A 165 9.27 2.69 -9.77
C PHE A 165 8.32 2.71 -10.97
N LEU A 166 7.02 2.49 -10.74
CA LEU A 166 6.02 2.36 -11.81
C LEU A 166 5.95 3.59 -12.73
N PHE A 167 6.16 4.77 -12.16
CA PHE A 167 6.15 6.07 -12.85
C PHE A 167 7.48 6.80 -12.69
N ASP A 168 8.59 6.08 -12.80
CA ASP A 168 9.96 6.51 -12.63
C ASP A 168 10.28 6.77 -11.14
N GLU A 169 9.84 7.88 -10.57
CA GLU A 169 9.95 8.16 -9.14
C GLU A 169 8.83 7.49 -8.33
N PHE A 170 9.06 7.32 -7.02
CA PHE A 170 8.04 6.78 -6.12
C PHE A 170 6.80 7.68 -6.08
N THR A 171 5.63 7.07 -6.26
CA THR A 171 4.32 7.73 -6.15
C THR A 171 3.35 6.93 -5.28
N ILE A 172 2.17 7.50 -5.05
CA ILE A 172 1.06 6.81 -4.35
C ILE A 172 0.65 5.52 -5.07
N ALA A 173 0.85 5.44 -6.41
CA ALA A 173 0.63 4.19 -7.15
C ALA A 173 1.52 3.05 -6.64
N ASP A 174 2.78 3.31 -6.33
CA ASP A 174 3.70 2.34 -5.72
C ASP A 174 3.27 2.02 -4.28
N ALA A 175 2.90 3.03 -3.51
CA ALA A 175 2.43 2.84 -2.14
C ALA A 175 1.22 1.87 -2.09
N MET A 176 0.29 1.99 -3.03
CA MET A 176 -0.89 1.12 -3.13
C MET A 176 -0.56 -0.30 -3.62
N SER A 177 0.61 -0.52 -4.20
CA SER A 177 1.12 -1.84 -4.60
C SER A 177 1.91 -2.55 -3.49
N ALA A 178 2.34 -1.84 -2.47
CA ALA A 178 3.30 -2.34 -1.47
C ALA A 178 2.84 -3.61 -0.75
N HIS A 179 1.54 -3.73 -0.44
CA HIS A 179 0.99 -4.92 0.21
C HIS A 179 1.09 -6.17 -0.67
N LEU A 180 1.03 -6.01 -2.00
CA LEU A 180 1.19 -7.11 -2.96
C LEU A 180 2.65 -7.51 -3.12
N VAL A 181 3.56 -6.55 -3.20
CA VAL A 181 5.00 -6.79 -3.18
C VAL A 181 5.39 -7.63 -1.97
N ASN A 182 4.88 -7.29 -0.80
CA ASN A 182 5.18 -8.01 0.42
C ASN A 182 4.62 -9.44 0.44
N ARG A 183 3.42 -9.65 -0.13
CA ARG A 183 2.85 -10.99 -0.29
C ARG A 183 3.66 -11.84 -1.25
N PHE A 184 4.10 -11.29 -2.36
CA PHE A 184 4.93 -12.01 -3.31
C PHE A 184 6.24 -12.48 -2.69
N TYR A 185 6.82 -11.67 -1.82
CA TYR A 185 7.98 -12.09 -1.03
C TYR A 185 7.66 -13.20 -0.05
N THR A 186 6.57 -13.07 0.71
CA THR A 186 6.14 -14.05 1.70
C THR A 186 5.95 -15.45 1.10
N TYR A 187 5.33 -15.51 -0.08
CA TYR A 187 5.01 -16.76 -0.77
C TYR A 187 6.08 -17.20 -1.76
N ASP A 188 7.19 -16.48 -1.84
CA ASP A 188 8.28 -16.77 -2.80
C ASP A 188 7.75 -16.93 -4.24
N ILE A 189 6.91 -16.01 -4.65
CA ILE A 189 6.35 -16.00 -6.00
C ILE A 189 7.47 -15.76 -7.00
N LYS A 190 7.58 -16.63 -7.99
CA LYS A 190 8.55 -16.48 -9.08
C LYS A 190 8.11 -15.34 -10.00
N LEU A 191 8.94 -14.32 -10.10
CA LEU A 191 8.68 -13.10 -10.85
C LEU A 191 9.62 -12.97 -12.05
N PRO A 192 9.18 -12.33 -13.16
CA PRO A 192 10.09 -11.86 -14.20
C PRO A 192 11.16 -10.92 -13.64
N ASP A 193 12.32 -10.84 -14.27
CA ASP A 193 13.47 -10.07 -13.78
C ASP A 193 13.14 -8.60 -13.55
N ASP A 194 12.44 -7.95 -14.47
CA ASP A 194 12.01 -6.56 -14.37
C ASP A 194 11.09 -6.31 -13.17
N ILE A 195 10.17 -7.22 -12.90
CA ILE A 195 9.26 -7.15 -11.76
C ILE A 195 9.97 -7.50 -10.45
N ASN A 196 10.91 -8.42 -10.50
CA ASN A 196 11.76 -8.71 -9.34
C ASN A 196 12.59 -7.50 -8.94
N ASP A 197 13.14 -6.77 -9.90
CA ASP A 197 13.86 -5.51 -9.67
C ASP A 197 12.95 -4.43 -9.05
N TYR A 198 11.74 -4.28 -9.58
CA TYR A 198 10.75 -3.37 -9.01
C TYR A 198 10.42 -3.73 -7.56
N CYS A 199 10.13 -4.99 -7.27
CA CYS A 199 9.83 -5.45 -5.91
C CYS A 199 11.02 -5.24 -4.96
N ASN A 200 12.24 -5.46 -5.43
CA ASN A 200 13.46 -5.19 -4.65
C ASN A 200 13.61 -3.69 -4.33
N ASN A 201 13.33 -2.80 -5.30
CA ASN A 201 13.34 -1.35 -5.08
C ASN A 201 12.29 -0.94 -4.05
N MET A 202 11.08 -1.48 -4.13
CA MET A 202 10.02 -1.24 -3.17
C MET A 202 10.41 -1.67 -1.75
N ARG A 203 11.06 -2.83 -1.61
CA ARG A 203 11.48 -3.37 -0.31
C ARG A 203 12.64 -2.62 0.32
N LYS A 204 13.52 -2.02 -0.48
CA LYS A 204 14.63 -1.18 -0.01
C LYS A 204 14.17 0.22 0.38
N PHE A 205 12.99 0.63 -0.07
CA PHE A 205 12.45 1.96 0.18
C PHE A 205 11.99 2.17 1.63
N SER A 206 11.69 1.10 2.35
CA SER A 206 11.19 1.13 3.74
C SER A 206 12.31 1.28 4.77
#